data_9742de9299932186457ff13d4c9f5348
#
_entry.id   9742de9299932186457ff13d4c9f5348
#
_cell.length_a   1.000
_cell.length_b   1.000
_cell.length_c   1.000
_cell.angle_alpha   90.00
_cell.angle_beta   90.00
_cell.angle_gamma   90.00
#
_symmetry.space_group_name_H-M   'P 1'
#
loop_
_entity.id
_entity.type
_entity.pdbx_description
1 polymer ?
#
loop_
_entity_poly.entity_id
_entity_poly.type
_entity_poly.pdbx_seq_one_letter_code
_entity_poly.pdbx_strand_id
1 'polypeptide(L)'
;MSKTPTLNEQIAETVAAFMGQLPPDTAAVVSGSFEKLAASDVGKNAMLVGDRAADFTLPNATGTPVSLHDVLRHGPVVLNFYRGGWCPFCSLELHALQSILPDIRAL
;
A
#
# COMPACT_ATOMS: atom_id res chain seq x y z
N MET A 1 21.39 17.56 -12.14
CA MET A 1 20.79 16.98 -10.92
C MET A 1 19.87 15.84 -11.35
N SER A 2 20.14 14.62 -10.90
CA SER A 2 19.21 13.52 -11.14
C SER A 2 17.97 13.73 -10.27
N LYS A 3 16.79 13.71 -10.91
CA LYS A 3 15.51 13.80 -10.22
C LYS A 3 15.32 12.51 -9.40
N THR A 4 15.02 12.64 -8.13
CA THR A 4 14.63 11.46 -7.32
C THR A 4 13.42 10.79 -7.95
N PRO A 5 13.46 9.47 -8.22
CA PRO A 5 12.34 8.79 -8.86
C PRO A 5 11.10 8.84 -7.95
N THR A 6 9.95 9.00 -8.57
CA THR A 6 8.65 8.94 -7.87
C THR A 6 8.38 7.52 -7.39
N LEU A 7 7.44 7.36 -6.44
CA LEU A 7 7.03 6.03 -5.98
C LEU A 7 6.53 5.15 -7.14
N ASN A 8 5.78 5.71 -8.08
CA ASN A 8 5.30 4.97 -9.24
C ASN A 8 6.43 4.49 -10.15
N GLU A 9 7.45 5.30 -10.37
CA GLU A 9 8.65 4.92 -11.13
C GLU A 9 9.40 3.79 -10.42
N GLN A 10 9.60 3.89 -9.10
CA GLN A 10 10.24 2.84 -8.30
C GLN A 10 9.46 1.52 -8.32
N ILE A 11 8.12 1.58 -8.23
CA ILE A 11 7.25 0.40 -8.36
C ILE A 11 7.39 -0.23 -9.74
N ALA A 12 7.35 0.57 -10.80
CA ALA A 12 7.48 0.07 -12.18
C ALA A 12 8.83 -0.62 -12.42
N GLU A 13 9.92 -0.04 -11.93
CA GLU A 13 11.27 -0.65 -11.99
C GLU A 13 11.32 -1.98 -11.23
N THR A 14 10.72 -2.03 -10.04
CA THR A 14 10.65 -3.24 -9.21
C THR A 14 9.85 -4.35 -9.89
N VAL A 15 8.72 -4.01 -10.51
CA VAL A 15 7.91 -4.96 -11.32
C VAL A 15 8.73 -5.49 -12.48
N ALA A 16 9.39 -4.62 -13.24
CA ALA A 16 10.19 -5.00 -14.40
C ALA A 16 11.34 -5.93 -14.01
N ALA A 17 12.05 -5.61 -12.92
CA ALA A 17 13.14 -6.42 -12.40
C ALA A 17 12.65 -7.81 -11.93
N PHE A 18 11.53 -7.86 -11.22
CA PHE A 18 10.93 -9.11 -10.77
C PHE A 18 10.49 -9.98 -11.93
N MET A 19 9.73 -9.43 -12.88
CA MET A 19 9.26 -10.16 -14.05
C MET A 19 10.39 -10.67 -14.93
N GLY A 20 11.47 -9.89 -15.07
CA GLY A 20 12.65 -10.27 -15.84
C GLY A 20 13.47 -11.43 -15.24
N GLN A 21 13.28 -11.74 -13.95
CA GLN A 21 13.93 -12.86 -13.27
C GLN A 21 13.12 -14.17 -13.33
N LEU A 22 11.84 -14.09 -13.72
CA LEU A 22 10.97 -15.25 -13.75
C LEU A 22 11.20 -16.07 -15.04
N PRO A 23 11.09 -17.41 -14.96
CA PRO A 23 10.96 -18.23 -16.16
C PRO A 23 9.72 -17.78 -16.97
N PRO A 24 9.77 -17.88 -18.32
CA PRO A 24 8.69 -17.39 -19.18
C PRO A 24 7.30 -17.92 -18.82
N ASP A 25 7.18 -19.19 -18.51
CA ASP A 25 5.90 -19.82 -18.14
C ASP A 25 5.37 -19.26 -16.82
N THR A 26 6.26 -19.02 -15.85
CA THR A 26 5.90 -18.42 -14.56
C THR A 26 5.50 -16.96 -14.75
N ALA A 27 6.22 -16.20 -15.56
CA ALA A 27 5.89 -14.82 -15.88
C ALA A 27 4.50 -14.72 -16.53
N ALA A 28 4.16 -15.64 -17.44
CA ALA A 28 2.84 -15.69 -18.06
C ALA A 28 1.72 -15.95 -17.05
N VAL A 29 1.93 -16.86 -16.09
CA VAL A 29 0.97 -17.12 -14.99
C VAL A 29 0.77 -15.89 -14.12
N VAL A 30 1.85 -15.21 -13.74
CA VAL A 30 1.79 -13.99 -12.94
C VAL A 30 1.02 -12.88 -13.67
N SER A 31 1.37 -12.61 -14.94
CA SER A 31 0.67 -11.61 -15.75
C SER A 31 -0.81 -11.94 -15.91
N GLY A 32 -1.16 -13.19 -16.21
CA GLY A 32 -2.55 -13.63 -16.31
C GLY A 32 -3.33 -13.49 -14.99
N SER A 33 -2.66 -13.62 -13.85
CA SER A 33 -3.27 -13.39 -12.53
C SER A 33 -3.62 -11.91 -12.31
N PHE A 34 -2.74 -11.00 -12.70
CA PHE A 34 -3.03 -9.57 -12.63
C PHE A 34 -4.14 -9.15 -13.60
N GLU A 35 -4.16 -9.69 -14.81
CA GLU A 35 -5.23 -9.43 -15.79
C GLU A 35 -6.60 -9.89 -15.25
N LYS A 36 -6.67 -11.09 -14.66
CA LYS A 36 -7.88 -11.60 -14.03
C LYS A 36 -8.34 -10.74 -12.86
N LEU A 37 -7.39 -10.28 -12.03
CA LEU A 37 -7.70 -9.39 -10.91
C LEU A 37 -8.24 -8.05 -11.41
N ALA A 38 -7.61 -7.45 -12.42
CA ALA A 38 -8.05 -6.19 -13.02
C ALA A 38 -9.44 -6.28 -13.68
N ALA A 39 -9.78 -7.45 -14.27
CA ALA A 39 -11.08 -7.72 -14.87
C ALA A 39 -12.17 -8.14 -13.85
N SER A 40 -11.78 -8.36 -12.58
CA SER A 40 -12.70 -8.81 -11.53
C SER A 40 -13.48 -7.65 -10.91
N ASP A 41 -14.46 -8.00 -10.10
CA ASP A 41 -15.26 -7.05 -9.32
C ASP A 41 -14.59 -6.63 -8.00
N VAL A 42 -13.35 -7.05 -7.77
CA VAL A 42 -12.57 -6.64 -6.60
C VAL A 42 -12.40 -5.12 -6.61
N GLY A 43 -12.82 -4.50 -5.54
CA GLY A 43 -12.75 -3.03 -5.40
C GLY A 43 -13.99 -2.26 -5.87
N LYS A 44 -14.99 -2.88 -6.52
CA LYS A 44 -16.23 -2.18 -6.90
C LYS A 44 -16.96 -1.55 -5.73
N ASN A 45 -16.86 -2.16 -4.54
CA ASN A 45 -17.47 -1.66 -3.31
C ASN A 45 -16.43 -0.98 -2.39
N ALA A 46 -15.26 -0.63 -2.90
CA ALA A 46 -14.28 0.12 -2.14
C ALA A 46 -14.83 1.52 -1.81
N MET A 47 -14.48 2.00 -0.62
CA MET A 47 -14.86 3.36 -0.20
C MET A 47 -14.23 4.39 -1.13
N LEU A 48 -14.98 5.42 -1.42
CA LEU A 48 -14.57 6.56 -2.22
C LEU A 48 -14.32 7.77 -1.33
N VAL A 49 -13.75 8.82 -1.92
CA VAL A 49 -13.59 10.11 -1.24
C VAL A 49 -14.99 10.65 -0.86
N GLY A 50 -15.13 11.01 0.40
CA GLY A 50 -16.41 11.46 0.98
C GLY A 50 -17.19 10.36 1.72
N ASP A 51 -16.81 9.10 1.55
CA ASP A 51 -17.43 8.00 2.28
C ASP A 51 -16.95 7.95 3.74
N ARG A 52 -17.79 7.42 4.58
CA ARG A 52 -17.46 7.20 5.99
C ARG A 52 -16.75 5.85 6.17
N ALA A 53 -15.52 5.88 6.68
CA ALA A 53 -14.80 4.66 7.04
C ALA A 53 -15.51 3.90 8.17
N ALA A 54 -15.59 2.58 8.04
CA ALA A 54 -16.04 1.73 9.14
C ALA A 54 -15.02 1.79 10.29
N ASP A 55 -15.53 1.85 11.52
CA ASP A 55 -14.67 1.74 12.69
C ASP A 55 -14.18 0.30 12.89
N PHE A 56 -13.00 0.17 13.47
CA PHE A 56 -12.45 -1.11 13.85
C PHE A 56 -11.53 -0.96 15.07
N THR A 57 -11.36 -2.04 15.79
CA THR A 57 -10.39 -2.15 16.89
C THR A 57 -9.53 -3.37 16.64
N LEU A 58 -8.22 -3.17 16.54
CA LEU A 58 -7.24 -4.23 16.28
C LEU A 58 -6.09 -4.13 17.28
N PRO A 59 -5.47 -5.25 17.66
CA PRO A 59 -4.29 -5.21 18.50
C PRO A 59 -3.10 -4.64 17.72
N ASN A 60 -2.30 -3.80 18.38
CA ASN A 60 -1.01 -3.36 17.86
C ASN A 60 0.06 -4.46 18.03
N ALA A 61 1.30 -4.16 17.65
CA ALA A 61 2.41 -5.12 17.72
C ALA A 61 2.71 -5.64 19.14
N THR A 62 2.28 -4.94 20.18
CA THR A 62 2.43 -5.33 21.60
C THR A 62 1.15 -5.97 22.17
N GLY A 63 0.13 -6.19 21.36
CA GLY A 63 -1.15 -6.79 21.76
C GLY A 63 -2.15 -5.81 22.37
N THR A 64 -1.84 -4.52 22.41
CA THR A 64 -2.75 -3.51 22.95
C THR A 64 -3.82 -3.17 21.90
N PRO A 65 -5.13 -3.19 22.24
CA PRO A 65 -6.19 -2.80 21.34
C PRO A 65 -6.06 -1.33 20.91
N VAL A 66 -6.20 -1.06 19.62
CA VAL A 66 -6.22 0.29 19.03
C VAL A 66 -7.51 0.44 18.22
N SER A 67 -8.30 1.45 18.53
CA SER A 67 -9.52 1.80 17.80
C SER A 67 -9.24 2.94 16.82
N LEU A 68 -9.72 2.82 15.59
CA LEU A 68 -9.64 3.90 14.60
C LEU A 68 -10.35 5.15 15.10
N HIS A 69 -11.54 4.99 15.70
CA HIS A 69 -12.30 6.09 16.28
C HIS A 69 -11.50 6.87 17.35
N ASP A 70 -10.79 6.15 18.22
CA ASP A 70 -10.00 6.79 19.28
C ASP A 70 -8.79 7.54 18.71
N VAL A 71 -8.11 6.98 17.72
CA VAL A 71 -6.98 7.65 17.04
C VAL A 71 -7.45 8.92 16.33
N LEU A 72 -8.59 8.86 15.64
CA LEU A 72 -9.19 10.01 14.94
C LEU A 72 -9.54 11.18 15.86
N ARG A 73 -9.74 10.95 17.15
CA ARG A 73 -9.98 12.04 18.14
C ARG A 73 -8.76 12.93 18.33
N HIS A 74 -7.57 12.48 17.93
CA HIS A 74 -6.33 13.23 18.05
C HIS A 74 -5.91 13.93 16.75
N GLY A 75 -6.63 13.69 15.66
CA GLY A 75 -6.37 14.30 14.36
C GLY A 75 -6.61 13.35 13.18
N PRO A 76 -6.32 13.80 11.95
CA PRO A 76 -6.41 12.97 10.76
C PRO A 76 -5.52 11.73 10.84
N VAL A 77 -5.93 10.66 10.17
CA VAL A 77 -5.21 9.39 10.12
C VAL A 77 -4.92 9.02 8.68
N VAL A 78 -3.67 8.72 8.39
CA VAL A 78 -3.27 8.03 7.15
C VAL A 78 -3.31 6.53 7.42
N LEU A 79 -4.27 5.84 6.80
CA LEU A 79 -4.42 4.40 6.92
C LEU A 79 -3.75 3.71 5.75
N ASN A 80 -2.73 2.91 6.02
CA ASN A 80 -2.02 2.13 5.02
C ASN A 80 -2.21 0.63 5.27
N PHE A 81 -2.54 -0.11 4.22
CA PHE A 81 -2.68 -1.56 4.26
C PHE A 81 -1.37 -2.22 3.81
N TYR A 82 -0.80 -3.01 4.69
CA TYR A 82 0.53 -3.58 4.57
C TYR A 82 0.46 -5.11 4.53
N ARG A 83 1.12 -5.70 3.54
CA ARG A 83 1.08 -7.15 3.33
C ARG A 83 2.09 -7.91 4.20
N GLY A 84 3.27 -7.37 4.39
CA GLY A 84 4.35 -7.97 5.16
C GLY A 84 5.72 -7.41 4.77
N GLY A 85 6.74 -7.57 5.63
CA GLY A 85 8.10 -7.11 5.39
C GLY A 85 8.78 -7.76 4.17
N TRP A 86 8.24 -8.87 3.71
CA TRP A 86 8.66 -9.59 2.50
C TRP A 86 8.15 -8.96 1.20
N CYS A 87 7.19 -8.02 1.26
CA CYS A 87 6.59 -7.40 0.09
C CYS A 87 7.40 -6.16 -0.31
N PRO A 88 8.12 -6.17 -1.43
CA PRO A 88 8.94 -5.04 -1.85
C PRO A 88 8.10 -3.79 -2.17
N PHE A 89 6.89 -3.95 -2.67
CA PHE A 89 5.98 -2.83 -2.96
C PHE A 89 5.50 -2.14 -1.69
N CYS A 90 5.16 -2.90 -0.65
CA CYS A 90 4.78 -2.35 0.65
C CYS A 90 5.96 -1.61 1.30
N SER A 91 7.16 -2.14 1.17
CA SER A 91 8.37 -1.48 1.68
C SER A 91 8.65 -0.16 0.97
N LEU A 92 8.48 -0.09 -0.34
CA LEU A 92 8.60 1.16 -1.12
C LEU A 92 7.58 2.20 -0.68
N GLU A 93 6.33 1.80 -0.50
CA GLU A 93 5.25 2.69 -0.08
C GLU A 93 5.47 3.23 1.35
N LEU A 94 5.82 2.35 2.29
CA LEU A 94 6.14 2.76 3.66
C LEU A 94 7.36 3.70 3.70
N HIS A 95 8.37 3.44 2.87
CA HIS A 95 9.53 4.32 2.75
C HIS A 95 9.15 5.70 2.20
N ALA A 96 8.28 5.74 1.19
CA ALA A 96 7.76 6.99 0.65
C ALA A 96 6.96 7.78 1.71
N LEU A 97 6.08 7.12 2.46
CA LEU A 97 5.34 7.74 3.57
C LEU A 97 6.28 8.25 4.67
N GLN A 98 7.32 7.48 5.02
CA GLN A 98 8.32 7.88 5.98
C GLN A 98 9.07 9.15 5.53
N SER A 99 9.35 9.30 4.25
CA SER A 99 10.07 10.46 3.72
C SER A 99 9.28 11.77 3.81
N ILE A 100 7.95 11.70 3.81
CA ILE A 100 7.04 12.86 3.94
C ILE A 100 6.39 12.94 5.33
N LEU A 101 6.84 12.13 6.28
CA LEU A 101 6.26 12.11 7.62
C LEU A 101 6.29 13.47 8.35
N PRO A 102 7.33 14.31 8.21
CA PRO A 102 7.30 15.65 8.77
C PRO A 102 6.14 16.52 8.24
N ASP A 103 5.85 16.41 6.94
CA ASP A 103 4.75 17.15 6.31
C ASP A 103 3.38 16.64 6.78
N ILE A 104 3.24 15.31 6.90
CA ILE A 104 2.02 14.70 7.45
C ILE A 104 1.77 15.16 8.89
N ARG A 105 2.81 15.22 9.71
CA ARG A 105 2.71 15.66 11.11
C ARG A 105 2.42 17.15 11.29
N ALA A 106 2.65 17.95 10.24
CA ALA A 106 2.36 19.37 10.27
C ALA A 106 0.88 19.71 9.99
N LEU A 107 0.08 18.71 9.57
CA LEU A 107 -1.36 18.84 9.32
C LEU A 107 -2.18 18.63 10.59
#